data_d0258fc33a2aeef505dda2356ec2c955
#
_entry.id   d0258fc33a2aeef505dda2356ec2c955
#
_cell.length_a   1.000
_cell.length_b   1.000
_cell.length_c   1.000
_cell.angle_alpha   90.00
_cell.angle_beta   90.00
_cell.angle_gamma   90.00
#
_symmetry.space_group_name_H-M   'P 1'
#
loop_
_entity.id
_entity.type
_entity.pdbx_description
1 polymer ?
#
loop_
_entity_poly.entity_id
_entity_poly.type
_entity_poly.pdbx_seq_one_letter_code
_entity_poly.pdbx_strand_id
1 'polypeptide(L)'
;MIIPRFIRRMFRSPYDGMRHFAAVEEGVLYRCGQPTPEQLDELISRLNLKTVISLRGRRRADDPDGWEEQEASVCRRRGVEFISIPFNHKNPPTREQVGQFLAVMRDAKRRPVLLHCRVGQQRTGVFCALFRVHIQNVSPEQALQEMDALGFDVRHRRHQRLLEAYRRFAADAQALQPSS
;
A
#
# COMPACT_ATOMS: atom_id res chain seq x y z
N MET A 1 7.90 -20.67 15.43
CA MET A 1 7.11 -20.28 14.24
C MET A 1 8.08 -19.84 13.16
N ILE A 2 8.27 -20.65 12.11
CA ILE A 2 9.25 -20.38 11.05
C ILE A 2 8.63 -19.36 10.09
N ILE A 3 9.12 -18.11 10.12
CA ILE A 3 8.74 -17.09 9.16
C ILE A 3 9.23 -17.57 7.77
N PRO A 4 8.36 -17.71 6.77
CA PRO A 4 8.75 -18.15 5.42
C PRO A 4 9.89 -17.30 4.85
N ARG A 5 10.81 -17.91 4.09
CA ARG A 5 12.00 -17.22 3.53
C ARG A 5 11.68 -15.97 2.71
N PHE A 6 10.52 -15.93 2.03
CA PHE A 6 10.09 -14.76 1.26
C PHE A 6 9.70 -13.59 2.16
N ILE A 7 9.09 -13.82 3.34
CA ILE A 7 8.78 -12.77 4.32
C ILE A 7 10.08 -12.17 4.88
N ARG A 8 11.10 -13.00 5.15
CA ARG A 8 12.44 -12.50 5.55
C ARG A 8 13.09 -11.61 4.49
N ARG A 9 12.83 -11.86 3.20
CA ARG A 9 13.33 -11.04 2.09
C ARG A 9 12.65 -9.68 2.02
N MET A 10 11.40 -9.58 2.46
CA MET A 10 10.63 -8.33 2.57
C MET A 10 11.13 -7.41 3.69
N PHE A 11 11.89 -7.91 4.68
CA PHE A 11 12.45 -7.10 5.77
C PHE A 11 13.82 -6.51 5.46
N ARG A 12 14.50 -6.96 4.43
CA ARG A 12 15.74 -6.35 3.96
C ARG A 12 15.38 -5.30 2.92
N SER A 13 15.27 -4.04 3.39
CA SER A 13 15.24 -2.92 2.47
C SER A 13 16.54 -2.90 1.66
N PRO A 14 16.50 -2.98 0.33
CA PRO A 14 17.68 -2.72 -0.49
C PRO A 14 18.06 -1.22 -0.47
N TYR A 15 17.26 -0.39 0.23
CA TYR A 15 17.42 1.05 0.33
C TYR A 15 17.62 1.44 1.78
N ASP A 16 18.87 1.70 2.13
CA ASP A 16 19.22 2.21 3.44
C ASP A 16 18.45 3.51 3.72
N GLY A 17 17.78 3.55 4.88
CA GLY A 17 17.03 4.70 5.35
C GLY A 17 15.54 4.77 4.98
N MET A 18 15.03 3.91 4.10
CA MET A 18 13.61 3.91 3.79
C MET A 18 12.81 2.96 4.69
N ARG A 19 11.88 3.52 5.46
CA ARG A 19 11.05 2.75 6.39
C ARG A 19 10.19 1.74 5.66
N HIS A 20 10.28 0.47 6.05
CA HIS A 20 9.41 -0.63 5.63
C HIS A 20 9.28 -0.78 4.10
N PHE A 21 10.36 -0.46 3.36
CA PHE A 21 10.40 -0.75 1.94
C PHE A 21 10.48 -2.26 1.72
N ALA A 22 9.60 -2.77 0.85
CA ALA A 22 9.60 -4.17 0.42
C ALA A 22 8.86 -4.33 -0.90
N ALA A 23 9.21 -5.38 -1.66
CA ALA A 23 8.36 -5.89 -2.71
C ALA A 23 7.26 -6.77 -2.09
N VAL A 24 6.01 -6.49 -2.38
CA VAL A 24 4.89 -7.40 -2.14
C VAL A 24 4.87 -8.46 -3.24
N GLU A 25 5.09 -8.01 -4.47
CA GLU A 25 5.36 -8.81 -5.66
C GLU A 25 6.32 -8.04 -6.57
N GLU A 26 7.46 -8.65 -6.90
CA GLU A 26 8.47 -8.02 -7.75
C GLU A 26 7.91 -7.65 -9.12
N GLY A 27 8.17 -6.40 -9.56
CA GLY A 27 7.69 -5.87 -10.83
C GLY A 27 6.18 -5.54 -10.86
N VAL A 28 5.46 -5.68 -9.74
CA VAL A 28 4.01 -5.46 -9.65
C VAL A 28 3.65 -4.48 -8.56
N LEU A 29 3.98 -4.78 -7.29
CA LEU A 29 3.61 -3.96 -6.15
C LEU A 29 4.75 -3.87 -5.14
N TYR A 30 5.16 -2.66 -4.87
CA TYR A 30 6.11 -2.29 -3.82
C TYR A 30 5.43 -1.49 -2.73
N ARG A 31 5.97 -1.57 -1.51
CA ARG A 31 5.45 -0.85 -0.35
C ARG A 31 6.56 -0.11 0.39
N CYS A 32 6.23 1.01 1.04
CA CYS A 32 7.14 1.73 1.93
C CYS A 32 6.41 2.63 2.93
N GLY A 33 7.17 3.28 3.83
CA GLY A 33 6.75 4.49 4.52
C GLY A 33 6.82 5.70 3.58
N GLN A 34 6.57 6.90 4.12
CA GLN A 34 6.65 8.14 3.36
C GLN A 34 8.06 8.31 2.76
N PRO A 35 8.22 8.30 1.42
CA PRO A 35 9.50 8.64 0.80
C PRO A 35 9.74 10.14 0.82
N THR A 36 11.00 10.58 0.81
CA THR A 36 11.31 11.96 0.43
C THR A 36 11.15 12.15 -1.08
N PRO A 37 11.06 13.39 -1.59
CA PRO A 37 11.02 13.64 -3.04
C PRO A 37 12.19 12.97 -3.79
N GLU A 38 13.40 13.02 -3.23
CA GLU A 38 14.61 12.43 -3.82
C GLU A 38 14.53 10.89 -3.82
N GLN A 39 14.09 10.30 -2.71
CA GLN A 39 13.87 8.85 -2.60
C GLN A 39 12.80 8.39 -3.59
N LEU A 40 11.72 9.15 -3.74
CA LEU A 40 10.67 8.83 -4.71
C LEU A 40 11.19 8.87 -6.14
N ASP A 41 11.95 9.91 -6.48
CA ASP A 41 12.56 10.07 -7.79
C ASP A 41 13.50 8.90 -8.15
N GLU A 42 14.33 8.47 -7.17
CA GLU A 42 15.19 7.30 -7.31
C GLU A 42 14.40 6.01 -7.50
N LEU A 43 13.36 5.77 -6.68
CA LEU A 43 12.51 4.58 -6.78
C LEU A 43 11.78 4.49 -8.11
N ILE A 44 11.26 5.60 -8.62
CA ILE A 44 10.62 5.66 -9.93
C ILE A 44 11.58 5.15 -11.00
N SER A 45 12.82 5.65 -10.99
CA SER A 45 13.82 5.27 -11.99
C SER A 45 14.25 3.81 -11.85
N ARG A 46 14.57 3.37 -10.64
CA ARG A 46 15.13 2.02 -10.38
C ARG A 46 14.13 0.90 -10.55
N LEU A 47 12.87 1.14 -10.19
CA LEU A 47 11.79 0.14 -10.25
C LEU A 47 10.91 0.31 -11.49
N ASN A 48 11.19 1.30 -12.34
CA ASN A 48 10.40 1.63 -13.52
C ASN A 48 8.90 1.80 -13.18
N LEU A 49 8.63 2.50 -12.06
CA LEU A 49 7.26 2.67 -11.55
C LEU A 49 6.36 3.35 -12.57
N LYS A 50 5.11 2.91 -12.65
CA LYS A 50 4.06 3.52 -13.48
C LYS A 50 3.04 4.29 -12.66
N THR A 51 2.83 3.87 -11.40
CA THR A 51 1.85 4.50 -10.51
C THR A 51 2.42 4.60 -9.09
N VAL A 52 2.15 5.71 -8.43
CA VAL A 52 2.40 5.92 -7.00
C VAL A 52 1.06 6.15 -6.31
N ILE A 53 0.78 5.38 -5.25
CA ILE A 53 -0.45 5.50 -4.46
C ILE A 53 -0.12 5.94 -3.04
N SER A 54 -0.56 7.13 -2.68
CA SER A 54 -0.46 7.67 -1.31
C SER A 54 -1.75 7.42 -0.52
N LEU A 55 -1.62 6.77 0.63
CA LEU A 55 -2.74 6.52 1.56
C LEU A 55 -2.81 7.58 2.68
N ARG A 56 -2.07 8.68 2.57
CA ARG A 56 -2.00 9.71 3.62
C ARG A 56 -3.11 10.74 3.53
N GLY A 57 -3.25 11.39 2.38
CA GLY A 57 -4.18 12.49 2.13
C GLY A 57 -3.74 13.86 2.69
N ARG A 58 -4.43 14.87 2.23
CA ARG A 58 -4.22 16.29 2.59
C ARG A 58 -4.86 16.64 3.93
N ARG A 59 -4.42 16.11 5.05
CA ARG A 59 -4.78 16.76 6.31
C ARG A 59 -3.68 17.74 6.68
N ARG A 60 -4.02 19.02 6.88
CA ARG A 60 -3.07 20.03 7.40
C ARG A 60 -2.30 19.55 8.62
N ALA A 61 -2.92 18.74 9.48
CA ALA A 61 -2.29 18.12 10.64
C ALA A 61 -1.38 16.93 10.29
N ASP A 62 -1.64 16.23 9.16
CA ASP A 62 -0.87 15.05 8.73
C ASP A 62 0.10 15.38 7.59
N ASP A 63 0.00 16.56 7.00
CA ASP A 63 0.83 17.02 5.88
C ASP A 63 1.21 18.51 6.03
N PRO A 64 1.91 18.88 7.13
CA PRO A 64 2.31 20.27 7.35
C PRO A 64 3.30 20.77 6.30
N ASP A 65 4.02 19.88 5.63
CA ASP A 65 5.10 20.19 4.69
C ASP A 65 4.68 20.07 3.21
N GLY A 66 3.40 19.83 2.94
CA GLY A 66 2.89 19.70 1.56
C GLY A 66 3.40 18.46 0.83
N TRP A 67 3.61 17.34 1.52
CA TRP A 67 4.14 16.10 0.96
C TRP A 67 3.38 15.60 -0.25
N GLU A 68 2.06 15.70 -0.24
CA GLU A 68 1.22 15.24 -1.35
C GLU A 68 1.51 16.01 -2.65
N GLU A 69 1.67 17.34 -2.56
CA GLU A 69 2.01 18.17 -3.73
C GLU A 69 3.45 17.93 -4.21
N GLN A 70 4.38 17.73 -3.28
CA GLN A 70 5.76 17.37 -3.63
C GLN A 70 5.81 16.02 -4.36
N GLU A 71 5.12 15.00 -3.88
CA GLU A 71 5.03 13.69 -4.54
C GLU A 71 4.38 13.79 -5.92
N ALA A 72 3.24 14.48 -6.01
CA ALA A 72 2.55 14.72 -7.28
C ALA A 72 3.44 15.44 -8.29
N SER A 73 4.25 16.41 -7.83
CA SER A 73 5.20 17.13 -8.67
C SER A 73 6.31 16.22 -9.19
N VAL A 74 6.90 15.37 -8.34
CA VAL A 74 7.90 14.35 -8.76
C VAL A 74 7.29 13.42 -9.80
N CYS A 75 6.12 12.85 -9.53
CA CYS A 75 5.45 11.93 -10.43
C CYS A 75 5.14 12.58 -11.79
N ARG A 76 4.64 13.82 -11.79
CA ARG A 76 4.35 14.58 -13.02
C ARG A 76 5.61 14.80 -13.88
N ARG A 77 6.72 15.17 -13.27
CA ARG A 77 8.01 15.35 -14.00
C ARG A 77 8.52 14.05 -14.60
N ARG A 78 8.19 12.90 -14.00
CA ARG A 78 8.62 11.56 -14.43
C ARG A 78 7.62 10.85 -15.33
N GLY A 79 6.45 11.45 -15.62
CA GLY A 79 5.39 10.81 -16.40
C GLY A 79 4.77 9.62 -15.68
N VAL A 80 4.77 9.62 -14.34
CA VAL A 80 4.21 8.57 -13.47
C VAL A 80 2.87 9.05 -12.93
N GLU A 81 1.87 8.17 -12.88
CA GLU A 81 0.57 8.48 -12.32
C GLU A 81 0.65 8.60 -10.80
N PHE A 82 0.07 9.67 -10.24
CA PHE A 82 -0.07 9.85 -8.80
C PHE A 82 -1.52 9.75 -8.36
N ILE A 83 -1.82 8.88 -7.40
CA ILE A 83 -3.18 8.65 -6.88
C ILE A 83 -3.17 8.84 -5.37
N SER A 84 -4.09 9.67 -4.87
CA SER A 84 -4.34 9.85 -3.43
C SER A 84 -5.59 9.09 -3.01
N ILE A 85 -5.44 8.13 -2.09
CA ILE A 85 -6.53 7.32 -1.51
C ILE A 85 -6.48 7.48 0.02
N PRO A 86 -6.89 8.62 0.57
CA PRO A 86 -6.70 8.93 1.97
C PRO A 86 -7.69 8.21 2.88
N PHE A 87 -7.18 7.55 3.91
CA PHE A 87 -7.96 7.02 5.03
C PHE A 87 -7.12 6.92 6.30
N ASN A 88 -7.72 6.62 7.44
CA ASN A 88 -7.03 6.55 8.73
C ASN A 88 -7.75 5.61 9.71
N HIS A 89 -7.23 5.49 10.95
CA HIS A 89 -7.79 4.61 11.97
C HIS A 89 -9.21 4.98 12.41
N LYS A 90 -9.59 6.26 12.33
CA LYS A 90 -10.95 6.73 12.69
C LYS A 90 -11.93 6.55 11.54
N ASN A 91 -11.45 6.76 10.32
CA ASN A 91 -12.18 6.63 9.07
C ASN A 91 -11.47 5.57 8.22
N PRO A 92 -11.80 4.29 8.37
CA PRO A 92 -11.22 3.20 7.56
C PRO A 92 -11.59 3.36 6.08
N PRO A 93 -10.94 2.61 5.17
CA PRO A 93 -11.22 2.76 3.75
C PRO A 93 -12.66 2.41 3.40
N THR A 94 -13.22 3.15 2.43
CA THR A 94 -14.52 2.87 1.84
C THR A 94 -14.43 1.78 0.77
N ARG A 95 -15.57 1.24 0.32
CA ARG A 95 -15.66 0.31 -0.82
C ARG A 95 -15.06 0.93 -2.10
N GLU A 96 -15.38 2.19 -2.37
CA GLU A 96 -14.86 2.92 -3.53
C GLU A 96 -13.35 3.04 -3.52
N GLN A 97 -12.76 3.36 -2.36
CA GLN A 97 -11.32 3.46 -2.19
C GLN A 97 -10.61 2.11 -2.40
N VAL A 98 -11.19 1.03 -1.89
CA VAL A 98 -10.68 -0.33 -2.13
C VAL A 98 -10.84 -0.70 -3.60
N GLY A 99 -12.00 -0.42 -4.20
CA GLY A 99 -12.27 -0.66 -5.62
C GLY A 99 -11.30 0.09 -6.52
N GLN A 100 -11.02 1.38 -6.25
CA GLN A 100 -10.04 2.19 -6.97
C GLN A 100 -8.65 1.56 -6.93
N PHE A 101 -8.20 1.13 -5.76
CA PHE A 101 -6.91 0.45 -5.62
C PHE A 101 -6.85 -0.85 -6.42
N LEU A 102 -7.85 -1.71 -6.28
CA LEU A 102 -7.90 -3.00 -6.98
C LEU A 102 -8.00 -2.83 -8.51
N ALA A 103 -8.69 -1.80 -8.98
CA ALA A 103 -8.74 -1.46 -10.42
C ALA A 103 -7.34 -1.11 -10.96
N VAL A 104 -6.56 -0.30 -10.22
CA VAL A 104 -5.15 -0.04 -10.56
C VAL A 104 -4.36 -1.34 -10.61
N MET A 105 -4.52 -2.21 -9.60
CA MET A 105 -3.76 -3.45 -9.52
C MET A 105 -4.14 -4.48 -10.58
N ARG A 106 -5.34 -4.43 -11.16
CA ARG A 106 -5.76 -5.28 -12.28
C ARG A 106 -5.23 -4.82 -13.63
N ASP A 107 -4.95 -3.54 -13.77
CA ASP A 107 -4.43 -2.98 -15.02
C ASP A 107 -2.90 -3.15 -15.12
N ALA A 108 -2.48 -4.06 -16.00
CA ALA A 108 -1.06 -4.33 -16.22
C ALA A 108 -0.27 -3.09 -16.72
N LYS A 109 -0.93 -2.14 -17.41
CA LYS A 109 -0.29 -0.92 -17.92
C LYS A 109 0.07 0.07 -16.80
N ARG A 110 -0.59 -0.05 -15.65
CA ARG A 110 -0.39 0.83 -14.49
C ARG A 110 0.61 0.27 -13.48
N ARG A 111 1.21 -0.87 -13.74
CA ARG A 111 2.21 -1.53 -12.89
C ARG A 111 3.61 -1.37 -13.45
N PRO A 112 4.67 -1.34 -12.65
CA PRO A 112 4.73 -1.50 -11.19
C PRO A 112 4.15 -0.32 -10.41
N VAL A 113 3.56 -0.62 -9.23
CA VAL A 113 2.95 0.35 -8.31
C VAL A 113 3.79 0.49 -7.05
N LEU A 114 4.00 1.73 -6.58
CA LEU A 114 4.48 2.00 -5.22
C LEU A 114 3.30 2.43 -4.35
N LEU A 115 3.05 1.68 -3.28
CA LEU A 115 1.99 1.95 -2.30
C LEU A 115 2.60 2.37 -0.97
N HIS A 116 2.22 3.53 -0.45
CA HIS A 116 2.76 3.99 0.82
C HIS A 116 1.74 4.70 1.71
N CYS A 117 2.10 4.84 2.97
CA CYS A 117 1.48 5.72 3.95
C CYS A 117 2.59 6.41 4.77
N ARG A 118 2.29 6.98 5.95
CA ARG A 118 3.31 7.64 6.77
C ARG A 118 4.42 6.67 7.24
N VAL A 119 4.04 5.51 7.76
CA VAL A 119 4.98 4.52 8.35
C VAL A 119 5.22 3.33 7.42
N GLY A 120 4.28 3.01 6.52
CA GLY A 120 4.37 1.85 5.64
C GLY A 120 3.86 0.55 6.26
N GLN A 121 3.23 0.58 7.44
CA GLN A 121 2.77 -0.61 8.15
C GLN A 121 1.24 -0.78 8.10
N GLN A 122 0.48 0.08 8.80
CA GLN A 122 -0.95 -0.18 9.07
C GLN A 122 -1.82 -0.01 7.82
N ARG A 123 -1.92 1.22 7.30
CA ARG A 123 -2.73 1.53 6.11
C ARG A 123 -2.24 0.76 4.88
N THR A 124 -0.94 0.78 4.67
CA THR A 124 -0.27 0.05 3.60
C THR A 124 -0.47 -1.45 3.75
N GLY A 125 -0.37 -1.99 4.99
CA GLY A 125 -0.60 -3.40 5.29
C GLY A 125 -1.98 -3.88 4.86
N VAL A 126 -3.04 -3.11 5.18
CA VAL A 126 -4.42 -3.45 4.79
C VAL A 126 -4.55 -3.59 3.27
N PHE A 127 -4.04 -2.64 2.50
CA PHE A 127 -4.14 -2.68 1.04
C PHE A 127 -3.26 -3.76 0.41
N CYS A 128 -2.06 -4.01 0.95
CA CYS A 128 -1.24 -5.15 0.54
C CYS A 128 -1.94 -6.49 0.81
N ALA A 129 -2.58 -6.64 1.96
CA ALA A 129 -3.33 -7.86 2.28
C ALA A 129 -4.55 -8.04 1.35
N LEU A 130 -5.27 -6.96 1.02
CA LEU A 130 -6.36 -7.01 0.03
C LEU A 130 -5.86 -7.35 -1.37
N PHE A 131 -4.68 -6.87 -1.79
CA PHE A 131 -4.03 -7.30 -3.03
C PHE A 131 -3.75 -8.79 -3.02
N ARG A 132 -3.19 -9.33 -1.93
CA ARG A 132 -2.94 -10.77 -1.76
C ARG A 132 -4.22 -11.59 -1.94
N VAL A 133 -5.33 -11.14 -1.32
CA VAL A 133 -6.61 -11.85 -1.40
C VAL A 133 -7.23 -11.76 -2.80
N HIS A 134 -7.39 -10.55 -3.35
CA HIS A 134 -8.21 -10.32 -4.54
C HIS A 134 -7.47 -10.45 -5.88
N ILE A 135 -6.14 -10.38 -5.87
CA ILE A 135 -5.33 -10.48 -7.09
C ILE A 135 -4.54 -11.78 -7.11
N GLN A 136 -4.01 -12.20 -5.96
CA GLN A 136 -3.19 -13.40 -5.87
C GLN A 136 -3.94 -14.63 -5.32
N ASN A 137 -5.23 -14.50 -5.00
CA ASN A 137 -6.09 -15.57 -4.48
C ASN A 137 -5.53 -16.25 -3.21
N VAL A 138 -4.81 -15.50 -2.39
CA VAL A 138 -4.35 -15.97 -1.07
C VAL A 138 -5.54 -15.93 -0.11
N SER A 139 -5.63 -16.91 0.81
CA SER A 139 -6.72 -16.90 1.79
C SER A 139 -6.67 -15.67 2.68
N PRO A 140 -7.84 -15.15 3.13
CA PRO A 140 -7.89 -14.00 4.04
C PRO A 140 -7.08 -14.22 5.32
N GLU A 141 -7.06 -15.43 5.86
CA GLU A 141 -6.34 -15.79 7.07
C GLU A 141 -4.83 -15.72 6.84
N GLN A 142 -4.35 -16.24 5.73
CA GLN A 142 -2.92 -16.18 5.38
C GLN A 142 -2.49 -14.73 5.12
N ALA A 143 -3.26 -13.94 4.39
CA ALA A 143 -2.96 -12.55 4.14
C ALA A 143 -2.96 -11.71 5.43
N LEU A 144 -3.83 -12.04 6.41
CA LEU A 144 -3.84 -11.44 7.74
C LEU A 144 -2.56 -11.77 8.53
N GLN A 145 -2.12 -13.03 8.49
CA GLN A 145 -0.88 -13.45 9.15
C GLN A 145 0.34 -12.74 8.56
N GLU A 146 0.41 -12.60 7.24
CA GLU A 146 1.47 -11.83 6.57
C GLU A 146 1.43 -10.35 6.98
N MET A 147 0.24 -9.75 7.03
CA MET A 147 0.05 -8.36 7.45
C MET A 147 0.51 -8.12 8.90
N ASP A 148 0.18 -9.03 9.82
CA ASP A 148 0.60 -8.97 11.23
C ASP A 148 2.13 -9.12 11.35
N ALA A 149 2.71 -10.09 10.65
CA ALA A 149 4.16 -10.31 10.61
C ALA A 149 4.95 -9.11 10.05
N LEU A 150 4.30 -8.28 9.23
CA LEU A 150 4.86 -7.04 8.66
C LEU A 150 4.58 -5.79 9.51
N GLY A 151 4.14 -5.98 10.77
CA GLY A 151 4.03 -4.94 11.78
C GLY A 151 2.68 -4.22 11.83
N PHE A 152 1.60 -4.84 11.34
CA PHE A 152 0.25 -4.27 11.51
C PHE A 152 -0.16 -4.24 12.98
N ASP A 153 0.24 -5.21 13.78
CA ASP A 153 -0.17 -5.45 15.17
C ASP A 153 -1.71 -5.56 15.32
N VAL A 154 -2.20 -6.76 15.03
CA VAL A 154 -3.65 -7.08 15.08
C VAL A 154 -4.26 -6.93 16.48
N ARG A 155 -3.46 -6.92 17.55
CA ARG A 155 -3.93 -6.79 18.94
C ARG A 155 -4.06 -5.34 19.36
N HIS A 156 -3.42 -4.41 18.64
CA HIS A 156 -3.40 -3.01 19.03
C HIS A 156 -4.78 -2.37 18.90
N ARG A 157 -5.29 -1.77 19.98
CA ARG A 157 -6.64 -1.18 20.08
C ARG A 157 -6.95 -0.16 18.96
N ARG A 158 -5.96 0.63 18.54
CA ARG A 158 -6.14 1.64 17.47
C ARG A 158 -6.31 1.02 16.10
N HIS A 159 -5.91 -0.24 15.89
CA HIS A 159 -5.96 -0.89 14.58
C HIS A 159 -7.27 -1.63 14.33
N GLN A 160 -8.13 -1.79 15.35
CA GLN A 160 -9.32 -2.65 15.25
C GLN A 160 -10.26 -2.24 14.12
N ARG A 161 -10.52 -0.94 13.92
CA ARG A 161 -11.37 -0.48 12.81
C ARG A 161 -10.77 -0.79 11.43
N LEU A 162 -9.45 -0.70 11.28
CA LEU A 162 -8.77 -1.10 10.04
C LEU A 162 -8.81 -2.61 9.84
N LEU A 163 -8.70 -3.39 10.91
CA LEU A 163 -8.81 -4.83 10.89
C LEU A 163 -10.22 -5.30 10.51
N GLU A 164 -11.25 -4.65 11.06
CA GLU A 164 -12.65 -4.89 10.70
C GLU A 164 -12.91 -4.58 9.22
N ALA A 165 -12.40 -3.44 8.73
CA ALA A 165 -12.48 -3.09 7.32
C ALA A 165 -11.77 -4.13 6.43
N TYR A 166 -10.56 -4.55 6.81
CA TYR A 166 -9.88 -5.63 6.12
C TYR A 166 -10.73 -6.90 6.04
N ARG A 167 -11.22 -7.40 7.18
CA ARG A 167 -12.05 -8.63 7.24
C ARG A 167 -13.29 -8.53 6.36
N ARG A 168 -13.98 -7.39 6.41
CA ARG A 168 -15.16 -7.14 5.58
C ARG A 168 -14.82 -7.20 4.10
N PHE A 169 -13.79 -6.49 3.65
CA PHE A 169 -13.43 -6.43 2.24
C PHE A 169 -12.74 -7.71 1.74
N ALA A 170 -12.00 -8.41 2.58
CA ALA A 170 -11.39 -9.68 2.22
C ALA A 170 -12.45 -10.80 2.01
N ALA A 171 -13.57 -10.74 2.72
CA ALA A 171 -14.70 -11.67 2.54
C ALA A 171 -15.56 -11.33 1.30
N ASP A 172 -15.52 -10.09 0.80
CA ASP A 172 -16.40 -9.57 -0.25
C ASP A 172 -15.75 -9.68 -1.65
N ALA A 173 -15.43 -10.90 -2.05
CA ALA A 173 -14.72 -11.17 -3.31
C ALA A 173 -15.55 -10.80 -4.56
N GLN A 174 -16.89 -10.82 -4.50
CA GLN A 174 -17.77 -10.53 -5.63
C GLN A 174 -18.07 -9.03 -5.79
N ALA A 175 -18.14 -8.30 -4.71
CA ALA A 175 -18.57 -6.90 -4.72
C ALA A 175 -17.47 -5.89 -5.13
N LEU A 176 -16.24 -6.36 -5.31
CA LEU A 176 -15.09 -5.54 -5.72
C LEU A 176 -14.65 -5.82 -7.17
N GLN A 177 -15.45 -6.60 -7.93
CA GLN A 177 -15.26 -6.73 -9.37
C GLN A 177 -15.74 -5.45 -10.06
N PRO A 178 -15.07 -4.99 -11.13
CA PRO A 178 -15.57 -3.85 -11.90
C PRO A 178 -16.94 -4.21 -12.45
N SER A 179 -17.88 -3.28 -12.33
CA SER A 179 -19.17 -3.37 -13.04
C SER A 179 -18.86 -3.50 -14.53
N SER A 180 -19.38 -4.55 -15.13
CA SER A 180 -19.25 -4.87 -16.57
C SER A 180 -19.79 -3.75 -17.42
#